data_19b5267decec04574e562004915cfed8
#
_entry.id   19b5267decec04574e562004915cfed8
#
_cell.length_a   1.000
_cell.length_b   1.000
_cell.length_c   1.000
_cell.angle_alpha   90.00
_cell.angle_beta   90.00
_cell.angle_gamma   90.00
#
_symmetry.space_group_name_H-M   'P 1'
#
loop_
_entity.id
_entity.type
_entity.pdbx_description
1 polymer ?
#
loop_
_entity_poly.entity_id
_entity_poly.type
_entity_poly.pdbx_seq_one_letter_code
_entity_poly.pdbx_strand_id
1 'polypeptide(L)'
;MKKTLWIITCCLIAQLASAQAPKWAEKAKKAVFSIVTYDKENKIKGTGNGFYIDAQGTALSDYSLFEGAERAVIINADGKQVEVNRILGANSMYDVVKFNTAIEKKQMTLTLAPQPAKVGETVYLLPYSTQKATALQTGKVTAVDSIGNQSFYYTLEMKTGEKTISCPIMNINGQVLGMIQKNASDDSMESYALGASYGASLSISALSMNDGALNNIGIKKALPETEDQALVYLYMSAEQLDKDSYLNILNEFLAQYPNSMEGYVRRANYYMGSEDAAQYAQADADLKKALDVASVKEDAYYQVAKSIYGYVLSLNDKEPYQEWTMDKALELIRTAIQTNEQPLHVQLEGDILFAQGKYADAYASYEKFNQSTMASAASYYSAAKAKQLTEGSDINEVLALMDKAIEQLSKPYFGEAAPYFYERAELRAQAGKYREAVLDYNTFFDAVSGDVTALFYFQREQAEMQCRMYQQALNDINKAVEMAPEDVDFWVEKGSVHLRVNQLDEAVEVFKKALTMNDKYAAAYRMLGYCQALQKNNKEACVNFAKAKELGDEVVDQLIEKYCK
;
A
#
# COMPACT_ATOMS: atom_id res chain seq x y z
N MET A 1 56.01 22.61 71.04
CA MET A 1 54.52 22.62 70.76
C MET A 1 54.07 23.62 69.70
N LYS A 2 54.74 24.70 69.36
CA LYS A 2 54.36 25.66 68.32
C LYS A 2 54.64 25.22 66.86
N LYS A 3 55.60 24.30 66.60
CA LYS A 3 55.94 23.83 65.23
C LYS A 3 55.04 22.68 64.75
N THR A 4 54.46 21.90 65.64
CA THR A 4 53.51 20.81 65.32
C THR A 4 52.10 21.33 64.99
N LEU A 5 51.70 22.48 65.50
CA LEU A 5 50.39 23.08 65.20
C LEU A 5 50.32 23.69 63.78
N TRP A 6 51.46 24.13 63.26
CA TRP A 6 51.51 24.69 61.87
C TRP A 6 51.43 23.62 60.78
N ILE A 7 51.94 22.41 61.03
CA ILE A 7 51.84 21.30 60.06
C ILE A 7 50.45 20.74 59.99
N ILE A 8 49.73 20.69 61.10
CA ILE A 8 48.31 20.22 61.15
C ILE A 8 47.39 21.25 60.48
N THR A 9 47.63 22.55 60.60
CA THR A 9 46.84 23.60 59.95
C THR A 9 47.09 23.65 58.44
N CYS A 10 48.32 23.37 57.94
CA CYS A 10 48.59 23.24 56.50
C CYS A 10 47.99 21.99 55.87
N CYS A 11 47.95 20.86 56.60
CA CYS A 11 47.30 19.63 56.09
C CYS A 11 45.77 19.75 56.07
N LEU A 12 45.13 20.54 56.94
CA LEU A 12 43.68 20.80 56.94
C LEU A 12 43.26 21.81 55.85
N ILE A 13 44.15 22.70 55.43
CA ILE A 13 43.88 23.65 54.31
C ILE A 13 44.06 22.97 52.93
N ALA A 14 44.81 21.86 52.85
CA ALA A 14 44.96 21.10 51.62
C ALA A 14 43.75 20.20 51.27
N GLN A 15 42.79 20.02 52.18
CA GLN A 15 41.54 19.25 51.92
C GLN A 15 40.33 20.09 51.54
N LEU A 16 40.46 21.41 51.43
CA LEU A 16 39.47 22.31 50.90
C LEU A 16 39.82 22.85 49.50
N ALA A 17 40.51 22.05 48.69
CA ALA A 17 40.47 22.27 47.24
C ALA A 17 39.07 21.88 46.80
N SER A 18 38.11 22.79 46.93
CA SER A 18 36.86 22.70 46.15
C SER A 18 37.30 22.57 44.69
N ALA A 19 37.13 21.40 44.10
CA ALA A 19 37.40 21.19 42.70
C ALA A 19 36.56 22.24 41.94
N GLN A 20 37.25 23.26 41.44
CA GLN A 20 36.62 24.29 40.63
C GLN A 20 35.95 23.58 39.45
N ALA A 21 34.65 23.80 39.24
CA ALA A 21 33.92 23.20 38.12
C ALA A 21 34.72 23.40 36.82
N PRO A 22 34.84 22.41 35.96
CA PRO A 22 35.55 22.54 34.69
C PRO A 22 35.08 23.77 33.92
N LYS A 23 35.99 24.51 33.29
CA LYS A 23 35.72 25.78 32.59
C LYS A 23 34.59 25.68 31.54
N TRP A 24 34.40 24.48 30.95
CA TRP A 24 33.34 24.23 29.97
C TRP A 24 31.93 24.21 30.61
N ALA A 25 31.78 23.91 31.90
CA ALA A 25 30.51 23.65 32.54
C ALA A 25 29.55 24.85 32.48
N GLU A 26 30.03 26.07 32.69
CA GLU A 26 29.23 27.29 32.63
C GLU A 26 28.66 27.58 31.24
N LYS A 27 29.33 27.15 30.21
CA LYS A 27 28.85 27.25 28.82
C LYS A 27 27.89 26.11 28.48
N ALA A 28 28.29 24.89 28.82
CA ALA A 28 27.56 23.67 28.52
C ALA A 28 26.15 23.64 29.16
N LYS A 29 25.97 24.16 30.38
CA LYS A 29 24.65 24.18 31.05
C LYS A 29 23.54 24.89 30.26
N LYS A 30 23.90 25.84 29.37
CA LYS A 30 22.93 26.54 28.54
C LYS A 30 22.32 25.67 27.45
N ALA A 31 22.89 24.52 27.18
CA ALA A 31 22.36 23.54 26.24
C ALA A 31 21.46 22.50 26.92
N VAL A 32 21.38 22.49 28.26
CA VAL A 32 20.47 21.61 29.02
C VAL A 32 19.22 22.38 29.36
N PHE A 33 18.07 21.77 29.21
CA PHE A 33 16.76 22.37 29.43
C PHE A 33 15.85 21.45 30.24
N SER A 34 14.80 22.03 30.83
CA SER A 34 13.64 21.28 31.30
C SER A 34 12.60 21.19 30.21
N ILE A 35 11.79 20.13 30.23
CA ILE A 35 10.72 19.90 29.27
C ILE A 35 9.41 19.62 29.98
N VAL A 36 8.31 20.09 29.41
CA VAL A 36 6.93 19.84 29.87
C VAL A 36 6.17 19.27 28.69
N THR A 37 5.53 18.12 28.90
CA THR A 37 4.66 17.48 27.90
C THR A 37 3.19 17.64 28.28
N TYR A 38 2.32 17.67 27.27
CA TYR A 38 0.90 17.90 27.40
C TYR A 38 0.12 16.83 26.64
N ASP A 39 -1.02 16.40 27.21
CA ASP A 39 -1.98 15.52 26.58
C ASP A 39 -2.89 16.26 25.57
N LYS A 40 -3.84 15.55 24.95
CA LYS A 40 -4.80 16.10 23.98
C LYS A 40 -5.75 17.14 24.61
N GLU A 41 -5.99 17.12 25.92
CA GLU A 41 -6.75 18.14 26.66
C GLU A 41 -5.88 19.33 27.09
N ASN A 42 -4.62 19.40 26.64
CA ASN A 42 -3.61 20.39 27.01
C ASN A 42 -3.31 20.46 28.52
N LYS A 43 -3.48 19.35 29.24
CA LYS A 43 -3.05 19.17 30.63
C LYS A 43 -1.62 18.69 30.68
N ILE A 44 -0.88 19.11 31.69
CA ILE A 44 0.49 18.63 31.91
C ILE A 44 0.44 17.12 32.15
N LYS A 45 1.13 16.39 31.28
CA LYS A 45 1.31 14.94 31.36
C LYS A 45 2.56 14.57 32.17
N GLY A 46 3.65 15.30 31.94
CA GLY A 46 4.92 15.05 32.60
C GLY A 46 5.91 16.21 32.48
N THR A 47 6.95 16.15 33.30
CA THR A 47 8.08 17.07 33.26
C THR A 47 9.38 16.27 33.34
N GLY A 48 10.41 16.71 32.62
CA GLY A 48 11.71 16.05 32.59
C GLY A 48 12.80 17.00 32.12
N ASN A 49 13.87 16.46 31.61
CA ASN A 49 15.00 17.22 31.08
C ASN A 49 15.38 16.74 29.67
N GLY A 50 16.28 17.48 29.06
CA GLY A 50 16.92 17.12 27.80
C GLY A 50 18.07 18.06 27.47
N PHE A 51 18.72 17.84 26.36
CA PHE A 51 19.84 18.67 25.94
C PHE A 51 19.96 18.72 24.41
N TYR A 52 20.45 19.86 23.92
CA TYR A 52 20.72 20.08 22.50
C TYR A 52 22.02 19.46 22.05
N ILE A 53 22.00 18.77 20.91
CA ILE A 53 23.15 18.10 20.32
C ILE A 53 23.68 18.76 19.06
N ASP A 54 22.91 19.64 18.41
CA ASP A 54 23.34 20.41 17.25
C ASP A 54 22.75 21.82 17.19
N ALA A 55 23.29 22.63 16.28
CA ALA A 55 22.85 24.01 16.06
C ALA A 55 21.50 24.13 15.29
N GLN A 56 20.98 23.03 14.77
CA GLN A 56 19.70 22.94 14.07
C GLN A 56 18.54 22.76 15.05
N GLY A 57 18.82 22.77 16.35
CA GLY A 57 17.81 22.61 17.40
C GLY A 57 17.45 21.15 17.69
N THR A 58 18.28 20.22 17.25
CA THR A 58 18.10 18.79 17.55
C THR A 58 18.47 18.51 19.00
N ALA A 59 17.63 17.76 19.69
CA ALA A 59 17.72 17.48 21.10
C ALA A 59 17.35 16.03 21.44
N LEU A 60 17.80 15.57 22.63
CA LEU A 60 17.51 14.27 23.19
C LEU A 60 16.79 14.41 24.53
N SER A 61 15.86 13.50 24.79
CA SER A 61 15.17 13.29 26.08
C SER A 61 14.71 11.83 26.19
N ASP A 62 14.05 11.47 27.30
CA ASP A 62 13.45 10.17 27.49
C ASP A 62 12.12 10.02 26.70
N TYR A 63 11.92 8.84 26.11
CA TYR A 63 10.71 8.49 25.35
C TYR A 63 9.48 8.47 26.25
N SER A 64 9.58 7.94 27.47
CA SER A 64 8.46 7.79 28.41
C SER A 64 7.78 9.13 28.74
N LEU A 65 8.51 10.23 28.65
CA LEU A 65 7.95 11.59 28.79
C LEU A 65 7.06 11.96 27.61
N PHE A 66 7.37 11.50 26.40
CA PHE A 66 6.69 11.82 25.14
C PHE A 66 5.57 10.85 24.78
N GLU A 67 5.57 9.63 25.33
CA GLU A 67 4.53 8.65 25.07
C GLU A 67 3.14 9.21 25.44
N GLY A 68 2.20 9.25 24.49
CA GLY A 68 0.87 9.86 24.63
C GLY A 68 0.86 11.38 24.77
N ALA A 69 1.97 12.07 24.45
CA ALA A 69 2.02 13.53 24.43
C ALA A 69 1.62 14.06 23.05
N GLU A 70 0.74 15.07 23.04
CA GLU A 70 0.30 15.79 21.84
C GLU A 70 1.11 17.07 21.61
N ARG A 71 1.72 17.59 22.65
CA ARG A 71 2.55 18.80 22.61
C ARG A 71 3.65 18.74 23.65
N ALA A 72 4.80 19.34 23.36
CA ALA A 72 5.87 19.51 24.33
C ALA A 72 6.51 20.90 24.21
N VAL A 73 6.91 21.45 25.35
CA VAL A 73 7.56 22.75 25.48
C VAL A 73 8.82 22.59 26.31
N ILE A 74 9.93 23.08 25.82
CA ILE A 74 11.16 23.15 26.60
C ILE A 74 11.26 24.50 27.31
N ILE A 75 11.90 24.50 28.47
CA ILE A 75 12.26 25.68 29.25
C ILE A 75 13.79 25.72 29.30
N ASN A 76 14.40 26.65 28.55
CA ASN A 76 15.84 26.76 28.47
C ASN A 76 16.46 27.34 29.77
N ALA A 77 17.79 27.39 29.83
CA ALA A 77 18.51 27.89 31.01
C ALA A 77 18.21 29.38 31.36
N ASP A 78 17.71 30.15 30.40
CA ASP A 78 17.29 31.55 30.62
C ASP A 78 15.80 31.64 31.01
N GLY A 79 15.10 30.54 31.20
CA GLY A 79 13.68 30.42 31.55
C GLY A 79 12.72 30.69 30.39
N LYS A 80 13.22 30.75 29.16
CA LYS A 80 12.41 30.99 27.96
C LYS A 80 11.77 29.67 27.50
N GLN A 81 10.53 29.72 27.08
CA GLN A 81 9.78 28.60 26.51
C GLN A 81 10.00 28.50 25.01
N VAL A 82 10.22 27.28 24.50
CA VAL A 82 10.37 26.98 23.08
C VAL A 82 9.60 25.70 22.76
N GLU A 83 8.78 25.71 21.73
CA GLU A 83 7.97 24.57 21.32
C GLU A 83 8.83 23.47 20.66
N VAL A 84 8.48 22.21 20.92
CA VAL A 84 8.98 21.06 20.17
C VAL A 84 8.21 21.01 18.85
N ASN A 85 8.94 21.05 17.74
CA ASN A 85 8.32 21.11 16.42
C ASN A 85 8.00 19.72 15.87
N ARG A 86 8.99 18.79 15.92
CA ARG A 86 8.87 17.48 15.30
C ARG A 86 9.67 16.43 16.05
N ILE A 87 9.18 15.20 16.03
CA ILE A 87 9.92 14.01 16.45
C ILE A 87 10.78 13.55 15.26
N LEU A 88 12.07 13.32 15.51
CA LEU A 88 13.06 12.85 14.54
C LEU A 88 13.38 11.37 14.67
N GLY A 89 12.97 10.74 15.77
CA GLY A 89 13.15 9.32 16.04
C GLY A 89 12.83 9.00 17.50
N ALA A 90 12.44 7.78 17.79
CA ALA A 90 12.13 7.32 19.14
C ALA A 90 12.50 5.84 19.30
N ASN A 91 12.80 5.43 20.54
CA ASN A 91 12.96 4.04 20.90
C ASN A 91 12.44 3.82 22.32
N SER A 92 11.38 3.02 22.46
CA SER A 92 10.76 2.75 23.76
C SER A 92 11.55 1.80 24.65
N MET A 93 12.33 0.86 24.06
CA MET A 93 13.13 -0.11 24.81
C MET A 93 14.30 0.59 25.54
N TYR A 94 14.95 1.53 24.89
CA TYR A 94 16.07 2.30 25.46
C TYR A 94 15.63 3.65 26.03
N ASP A 95 14.32 3.89 26.11
CA ASP A 95 13.71 5.10 26.66
C ASP A 95 14.37 6.39 26.17
N VAL A 96 14.41 6.58 24.85
CA VAL A 96 15.02 7.76 24.22
C VAL A 96 14.19 8.29 23.07
N VAL A 97 14.07 9.60 22.98
CA VAL A 97 13.45 10.32 21.89
C VAL A 97 14.40 11.39 21.35
N LYS A 98 14.49 11.50 20.04
CA LYS A 98 15.17 12.57 19.30
C LYS A 98 14.11 13.48 18.68
N PHE A 99 14.23 14.75 18.88
CA PHE A 99 13.29 15.76 18.38
C PHE A 99 13.99 17.05 18.00
N ASN A 100 13.30 17.96 17.33
CA ASN A 100 13.80 19.31 17.08
C ASN A 100 12.84 20.39 17.64
N THR A 101 13.42 21.56 17.83
CA THR A 101 12.74 22.77 18.25
C THR A 101 12.95 23.89 17.24
N ALA A 102 12.26 25.02 17.39
CA ALA A 102 12.59 26.22 16.64
C ALA A 102 14.04 26.66 16.93
N ILE A 103 14.77 27.03 15.87
CA ILE A 103 16.16 27.48 15.99
C ILE A 103 16.19 28.87 16.61
N GLU A 104 16.87 29.00 17.74
CA GLU A 104 17.15 30.30 18.37
C GLU A 104 18.48 30.86 17.91
N LYS A 105 18.57 32.18 17.78
CA LYS A 105 19.86 32.85 17.53
C LYS A 105 20.83 32.52 18.67
N LYS A 106 22.01 31.97 18.32
CA LYS A 106 23.06 31.55 19.25
C LYS A 106 22.68 30.36 20.15
N GLN A 107 21.94 29.37 19.61
CA GLN A 107 21.66 28.11 20.30
C GLN A 107 22.97 27.49 20.81
N MET A 108 23.03 27.20 22.11
CA MET A 108 24.15 26.45 22.71
C MET A 108 23.88 24.96 22.55
N THR A 109 24.89 24.21 22.18
CA THR A 109 24.83 22.77 21.91
C THR A 109 25.96 22.03 22.61
N LEU A 110 25.77 20.76 22.86
CA LEU A 110 26.76 19.86 23.39
C LEU A 110 27.36 19.02 22.26
N THR A 111 28.67 18.89 22.25
CA THR A 111 29.36 18.03 21.31
C THR A 111 29.39 16.60 21.85
N LEU A 112 29.05 15.61 21.05
CA LEU A 112 29.12 14.21 21.41
C LEU A 112 30.58 13.75 21.50
N ALA A 113 30.88 12.87 22.47
CA ALA A 113 32.19 12.26 22.58
C ALA A 113 32.43 11.30 21.39
N PRO A 114 33.58 11.43 20.70
CA PRO A 114 33.90 10.60 19.54
C PRO A 114 34.26 9.15 19.91
N GLN A 115 34.59 8.91 21.18
CA GLN A 115 34.96 7.61 21.73
C GLN A 115 34.19 7.35 23.03
N PRO A 116 33.86 6.09 23.34
CA PRO A 116 33.27 5.74 24.63
C PRO A 116 34.23 6.02 25.78
N ALA A 117 33.68 6.25 26.97
CA ALA A 117 34.46 6.28 28.19
C ALA A 117 35.02 4.90 28.53
N LYS A 118 36.09 4.86 29.26
CA LYS A 118 36.69 3.61 29.78
C LYS A 118 36.26 3.35 31.22
N VAL A 119 36.23 2.10 31.60
CA VAL A 119 36.01 1.71 33.01
C VAL A 119 37.02 2.39 33.91
N GLY A 120 36.60 2.99 35.01
CA GLY A 120 37.39 3.79 35.93
C GLY A 120 37.51 5.28 35.56
N GLU A 121 37.07 5.69 34.39
CA GLU A 121 37.08 7.10 33.96
C GLU A 121 36.08 7.94 34.78
N THR A 122 36.52 9.15 35.14
CA THR A 122 35.70 10.13 35.85
C THR A 122 34.73 10.79 34.86
N VAL A 123 33.46 10.86 35.23
CA VAL A 123 32.39 11.50 34.47
C VAL A 123 31.66 12.56 35.28
N TYR A 124 31.03 13.48 34.59
CA TYR A 124 30.32 14.61 35.19
C TYR A 124 28.87 14.62 34.72
N LEU A 125 27.95 14.57 35.67
CA LEU A 125 26.53 14.81 35.38
C LEU A 125 26.25 16.31 35.38
N LEU A 126 25.68 16.81 34.29
CA LEU A 126 25.36 18.23 34.09
C LEU A 126 23.80 18.41 34.19
N PRO A 127 23.26 18.75 35.38
CA PRO A 127 21.84 18.92 35.55
C PRO A 127 21.32 20.22 34.93
N TYR A 128 20.02 20.25 34.61
CA TYR A 128 19.34 21.50 34.29
C TYR A 128 19.35 22.43 35.51
N SER A 129 19.65 23.70 35.28
CA SER A 129 19.62 24.72 36.34
C SER A 129 19.48 26.12 35.75
N THR A 130 18.61 26.92 36.34
CA THR A 130 18.49 28.36 36.10
C THR A 130 19.41 29.18 37.01
N GLN A 131 20.11 28.56 37.97
CA GLN A 131 21.00 29.24 38.92
C GLN A 131 22.33 29.66 38.25
N LYS A 132 22.97 30.70 38.78
CA LYS A 132 24.26 31.18 38.24
C LYS A 132 25.38 30.12 38.42
N ALA A 133 25.47 29.47 39.57
CA ALA A 133 26.47 28.45 39.83
C ALA A 133 26.04 27.08 39.23
N THR A 134 26.95 26.41 38.53
CA THR A 134 26.73 25.07 37.99
C THR A 134 27.10 24.03 39.04
N ALA A 135 26.11 23.28 39.52
CA ALA A 135 26.32 22.17 40.44
C ALA A 135 26.54 20.88 39.61
N LEU A 136 27.80 20.53 39.35
CA LEU A 136 28.13 19.23 38.74
C LEU A 136 28.15 18.13 39.80
N GLN A 137 27.64 16.96 39.44
CA GLN A 137 27.90 15.73 40.19
C GLN A 137 29.01 14.96 39.50
N THR A 138 29.89 14.32 40.28
CA THR A 138 31.01 13.55 39.75
C THR A 138 30.82 12.08 40.10
N GLY A 139 31.07 11.21 39.13
CA GLY A 139 31.02 9.76 39.31
C GLY A 139 32.11 9.07 38.50
N LYS A 140 32.11 7.76 38.50
CA LYS A 140 33.02 6.91 37.74
C LYS A 140 32.27 5.90 36.91
N VAL A 141 32.80 5.56 35.74
CA VAL A 141 32.29 4.46 34.92
C VAL A 141 32.71 3.14 35.53
N THR A 142 31.75 2.25 35.83
CA THR A 142 32.00 0.92 36.37
C THR A 142 31.87 -0.19 35.34
N ALA A 143 30.99 0.00 34.32
CA ALA A 143 30.89 -0.89 33.17
C ALA A 143 30.54 -0.11 31.88
N VAL A 144 30.88 -0.71 30.74
CA VAL A 144 30.59 -0.20 29.40
C VAL A 144 30.12 -1.37 28.53
N ASP A 145 28.88 -1.39 28.17
CA ASP A 145 28.26 -2.41 27.32
C ASP A 145 28.01 -1.86 25.91
N SER A 146 28.22 -2.66 24.89
CA SER A 146 27.95 -2.25 23.49
C SER A 146 26.47 -2.43 23.14
N ILE A 147 25.90 -1.42 22.49
CA ILE A 147 24.58 -1.48 21.85
C ILE A 147 24.80 -1.41 20.34
N GLY A 148 24.60 -2.52 19.63
CA GLY A 148 24.90 -2.59 18.21
C GLY A 148 26.38 -2.28 17.91
N ASN A 149 26.65 -1.63 16.78
CA ASN A 149 28.03 -1.48 16.28
C ASN A 149 28.78 -0.22 16.78
N GLN A 150 28.07 0.81 17.26
CA GLN A 150 28.71 2.12 17.54
C GLN A 150 28.11 2.86 18.74
N SER A 151 27.28 2.22 19.54
CA SER A 151 26.64 2.84 20.70
C SER A 151 26.93 2.05 21.97
N PHE A 152 26.82 2.72 23.11
CA PHE A 152 27.24 2.17 24.39
C PHE A 152 26.20 2.44 25.46
N TYR A 153 26.20 1.57 26.47
CA TYR A 153 25.44 1.70 27.70
C TYR A 153 26.43 1.72 28.87
N TYR A 154 26.29 2.68 29.77
CA TYR A 154 27.20 2.88 30.86
C TYR A 154 26.56 2.54 32.18
N THR A 155 27.28 1.80 33.03
CA THR A 155 27.01 1.71 34.47
C THR A 155 27.96 2.65 35.18
N LEU A 156 27.41 3.43 36.12
CA LEU A 156 28.12 4.53 36.78
C LEU A 156 28.01 4.38 38.30
N GLU A 157 29.13 4.60 38.99
CA GLU A 157 29.13 4.82 40.44
C GLU A 157 28.77 6.29 40.71
N MET A 158 27.46 6.57 40.79
CA MET A 158 26.95 7.91 40.97
C MET A 158 25.50 7.82 41.50
N LYS A 159 25.16 8.56 42.53
CA LYS A 159 23.77 8.68 42.99
C LYS A 159 23.03 9.67 42.07
N THR A 160 21.97 9.22 41.43
CA THR A 160 21.08 10.05 40.61
C THR A 160 19.65 10.01 41.16
N GLY A 161 18.79 10.92 40.78
CA GLY A 161 17.39 10.95 41.19
C GLY A 161 16.53 11.52 40.04
N GLU A 162 15.21 11.52 40.26
CA GLU A 162 14.22 11.91 39.21
C GLU A 162 14.55 13.26 38.52
N LYS A 163 15.08 14.24 39.27
CA LYS A 163 15.44 15.56 38.70
C LYS A 163 16.63 15.53 37.73
N THR A 164 17.33 14.41 37.63
CA THR A 164 18.52 14.28 36.78
C THR A 164 18.32 13.31 35.62
N ILE A 165 17.16 12.67 35.53
CA ILE A 165 16.79 11.83 34.39
C ILE A 165 16.92 12.67 33.11
N SER A 166 17.44 12.07 32.04
CA SER A 166 17.73 12.68 30.73
C SER A 166 18.76 13.83 30.72
N CYS A 167 19.41 14.09 31.87
CA CYS A 167 20.56 15.00 31.89
C CYS A 167 21.81 14.34 31.27
N PRO A 168 22.68 15.13 30.60
CA PRO A 168 23.84 14.57 29.94
C PRO A 168 24.98 14.21 30.93
N ILE A 169 25.61 13.08 30.65
CA ILE A 169 26.87 12.66 31.26
C ILE A 169 28.04 13.13 30.36
N MET A 170 28.98 13.86 30.94
CA MET A 170 30.08 14.51 30.24
C MET A 170 31.42 13.86 30.61
N ASN A 171 32.33 13.80 29.62
CA ASN A 171 33.74 13.50 29.91
C ASN A 171 34.48 14.74 30.45
N ILE A 172 35.75 14.59 30.79
CA ILE A 172 36.62 15.68 31.31
C ILE A 172 36.77 16.85 30.34
N ASN A 173 36.61 16.60 29.02
CA ASN A 173 36.71 17.59 27.97
C ASN A 173 35.39 18.36 27.72
N GLY A 174 34.30 18.03 28.45
CA GLY A 174 33.00 18.64 28.24
C GLY A 174 32.25 18.11 27.01
N GLN A 175 32.51 16.85 26.62
CA GLN A 175 31.79 16.17 25.54
C GLN A 175 30.82 15.17 26.15
N VAL A 176 29.64 15.03 25.52
CA VAL A 176 28.56 14.14 26.00
C VAL A 176 28.91 12.69 25.70
N LEU A 177 28.97 11.86 26.73
CA LEU A 177 29.06 10.41 26.64
C LEU A 177 27.69 9.75 26.53
N GLY A 178 26.74 10.21 27.33
CA GLY A 178 25.42 9.58 27.43
C GLY A 178 24.39 10.46 28.13
N MET A 179 23.20 9.91 28.28
CA MET A 179 22.03 10.48 28.93
C MET A 179 21.63 9.59 30.09
N ILE A 180 21.45 10.16 31.30
CA ILE A 180 21.00 9.42 32.49
C ILE A 180 19.62 8.83 32.24
N GLN A 181 19.47 7.57 32.63
CA GLN A 181 18.19 6.88 32.61
C GLN A 181 17.60 6.75 34.02
N LYS A 182 16.31 6.46 34.08
CA LYS A 182 15.60 6.24 35.33
C LYS A 182 16.13 4.99 36.04
N ASN A 183 16.52 5.14 37.29
CA ASN A 183 16.91 4.01 38.16
C ASN A 183 15.70 3.24 38.68
N ALA A 184 15.91 1.98 38.96
CA ALA A 184 14.89 1.16 39.64
C ALA A 184 14.67 1.57 41.11
N SER A 185 15.67 2.23 41.75
CA SER A 185 15.64 2.71 43.14
C SER A 185 16.41 4.01 43.25
N ASP A 186 15.80 5.01 43.89
CA ASP A 186 16.39 6.34 44.11
C ASP A 186 17.53 6.33 45.16
N ASP A 187 17.66 5.25 45.93
CA ASP A 187 18.70 5.13 46.94
C ASP A 187 19.96 4.38 46.48
N SER A 188 19.98 3.96 45.18
CA SER A 188 21.14 3.28 44.61
C SER A 188 22.32 4.24 44.41
N MET A 189 23.52 3.77 44.75
CA MET A 189 24.79 4.43 44.37
C MET A 189 25.19 4.07 42.91
N GLU A 190 24.44 3.19 42.26
CA GLU A 190 24.64 2.80 40.89
C GLU A 190 23.59 3.47 40.00
N SER A 191 24.01 4.03 38.90
CA SER A 191 23.12 4.63 37.90
C SER A 191 23.53 4.21 36.50
N TYR A 192 22.63 4.44 35.56
CA TYR A 192 22.75 3.99 34.18
C TYR A 192 22.64 5.16 33.22
N ALA A 193 23.38 5.09 32.11
CA ALA A 193 23.29 6.10 31.06
C ALA A 193 23.33 5.45 29.67
N LEU A 194 22.37 5.81 28.83
CA LEU A 194 22.37 5.46 27.42
C LEU A 194 23.37 6.34 26.68
N GLY A 195 24.22 5.76 25.84
CA GLY A 195 25.15 6.51 24.99
C GLY A 195 24.43 7.50 24.10
N ALA A 196 24.84 8.76 24.13
CA ALA A 196 24.17 9.83 23.37
C ALA A 196 24.29 9.63 21.85
N SER A 197 25.30 8.91 21.38
CA SER A 197 25.45 8.50 19.97
C SER A 197 24.26 7.64 19.50
N TYR A 198 23.71 6.77 20.37
CA TYR A 198 22.51 5.99 20.04
C TYR A 198 21.30 6.90 19.78
N GLY A 199 20.99 7.80 20.73
CA GLY A 199 19.90 8.75 20.57
C GLY A 199 20.08 9.64 19.34
N ALA A 200 21.31 10.10 19.07
CA ALA A 200 21.63 10.91 17.90
C ALA A 200 21.45 10.15 16.58
N SER A 201 21.66 8.82 16.55
CA SER A 201 21.49 7.99 15.35
C SER A 201 20.05 7.67 15.01
N LEU A 202 19.10 7.93 15.91
CA LEU A 202 17.69 7.71 15.63
C LEU A 202 17.23 8.58 14.45
N SER A 203 16.43 8.01 13.58
CA SER A 203 15.87 8.70 12.40
C SER A 203 14.51 8.13 12.04
N ILE A 204 13.70 8.94 11.35
CA ILE A 204 12.49 8.46 10.70
C ILE A 204 12.89 7.73 9.41
N SER A 205 12.41 6.52 9.24
CA SER A 205 12.62 5.70 8.04
C SER A 205 11.33 5.56 7.24
N ALA A 206 11.42 4.96 6.08
CA ALA A 206 10.26 4.63 5.25
C ALA A 206 9.21 3.77 5.98
N LEU A 207 9.66 2.88 6.88
CA LEU A 207 8.79 1.96 7.63
C LEU A 207 8.28 2.52 8.96
N SER A 208 8.66 3.75 9.32
CA SER A 208 8.32 4.36 10.61
C SER A 208 6.82 4.59 10.83
N MET A 209 6.01 4.52 9.78
CA MET A 209 4.54 4.52 9.91
C MET A 209 4.01 3.36 10.77
N ASN A 210 4.73 2.25 10.81
CA ASN A 210 4.35 1.06 11.59
C ASN A 210 5.11 0.94 12.92
N ASP A 211 5.90 1.96 13.28
CA ASP A 211 6.66 1.96 14.54
C ASP A 211 5.76 2.34 15.73
N GLY A 212 5.53 1.38 16.63
CA GLY A 212 4.67 1.58 17.79
C GLY A 212 5.15 2.69 18.73
N ALA A 213 6.47 2.87 18.91
CA ALA A 213 7.01 3.95 19.72
C ALA A 213 6.70 5.32 19.13
N LEU A 214 6.86 5.47 17.82
CA LEU A 214 6.53 6.71 17.12
C LEU A 214 5.01 6.96 17.09
N ASN A 215 4.20 5.93 16.89
CA ASN A 215 2.75 6.05 16.82
C ASN A 215 2.12 6.45 18.16
N ASN A 216 2.75 6.08 19.29
CA ASN A 216 2.31 6.48 20.61
C ASN A 216 2.65 7.95 20.98
N ILE A 217 3.34 8.70 20.14
CA ILE A 217 3.60 10.13 20.33
C ILE A 217 2.67 10.91 19.41
N GLY A 218 1.81 11.81 19.93
CA GLY A 218 0.91 12.65 19.14
C GLY A 218 1.61 13.80 18.43
N ILE A 219 2.80 14.22 18.92
CA ILE A 219 3.60 15.27 18.28
C ILE A 219 4.01 14.86 16.87
N LYS A 220 3.95 15.80 15.94
CA LYS A 220 4.26 15.61 14.54
C LYS A 220 5.65 15.01 14.33
N LYS A 221 5.76 14.02 13.44
CA LYS A 221 7.02 13.39 13.04
C LYS A 221 7.66 14.14 11.87
N ALA A 222 8.97 14.07 11.74
CA ALA A 222 9.65 14.49 10.52
C ALA A 222 9.41 13.50 9.39
N LEU A 223 9.65 13.91 8.16
CA LEU A 223 9.79 13.00 7.04
C LEU A 223 11.20 12.35 7.05
N PRO A 224 11.38 11.19 6.41
CA PRO A 224 12.70 10.63 6.18
C PRO A 224 13.67 11.63 5.51
N GLU A 225 14.96 11.48 5.79
CA GLU A 225 15.98 12.44 5.34
C GLU A 225 16.33 12.34 3.85
N THR A 226 16.05 11.19 3.20
CA THR A 226 16.26 11.01 1.76
C THR A 226 14.95 10.98 1.01
N GLU A 227 14.93 11.50 -0.22
CA GLU A 227 13.75 11.56 -1.07
C GLU A 227 13.15 10.18 -1.30
N ASP A 228 13.99 9.17 -1.61
CA ASP A 228 13.53 7.81 -1.87
C ASP A 228 12.78 7.21 -0.67
N GLN A 229 13.34 7.35 0.54
CA GLN A 229 12.66 6.86 1.75
C GLN A 229 11.39 7.65 2.06
N ALA A 230 11.40 8.96 1.80
CA ALA A 230 10.23 9.81 2.01
C ALA A 230 9.10 9.48 1.00
N LEU A 231 9.43 9.12 -0.24
CA LEU A 231 8.45 8.63 -1.23
C LEU A 231 7.81 7.31 -0.80
N VAL A 232 8.60 6.36 -0.27
CA VAL A 232 8.06 5.11 0.29
C VAL A 232 7.17 5.41 1.50
N TYR A 233 7.59 6.34 2.38
CA TYR A 233 6.78 6.79 3.50
C TYR A 233 5.43 7.38 3.06
N LEU A 234 5.41 8.23 2.01
CA LEU A 234 4.18 8.74 1.40
C LEU A 234 3.28 7.64 0.86
N TYR A 235 3.86 6.65 0.19
CA TYR A 235 3.10 5.51 -0.33
C TYR A 235 2.37 4.76 0.79
N MET A 236 3.08 4.44 1.86
CA MET A 236 2.49 3.74 3.02
C MET A 236 1.47 4.61 3.77
N SER A 237 1.68 5.93 3.80
CA SER A 237 0.78 6.88 4.46
C SER A 237 -0.57 7.03 3.76
N ALA A 238 -0.62 6.81 2.45
CA ALA A 238 -1.82 7.02 1.64
C ALA A 238 -3.01 6.13 2.05
N GLU A 239 -2.73 4.92 2.56
CA GLU A 239 -3.76 3.97 2.99
C GLU A 239 -4.13 4.13 4.48
N GLN A 240 -3.28 4.78 5.28
CA GLN A 240 -3.42 4.83 6.73
C GLN A 240 -3.98 6.16 7.24
N LEU A 241 -3.79 7.23 6.49
CA LEU A 241 -4.19 8.58 6.89
C LEU A 241 -5.52 8.99 6.23
N ASP A 242 -6.24 9.86 6.93
CA ASP A 242 -7.34 10.59 6.31
C ASP A 242 -6.84 11.55 5.22
N LYS A 243 -7.75 12.00 4.34
CA LYS A 243 -7.41 12.82 3.18
C LYS A 243 -6.67 14.12 3.54
N ASP A 244 -7.10 14.82 4.58
CA ASP A 244 -6.49 16.10 4.97
C ASP A 244 -5.10 15.91 5.55
N SER A 245 -4.93 14.90 6.38
CA SER A 245 -3.64 14.50 6.95
C SER A 245 -2.65 14.07 5.86
N TYR A 246 -3.12 13.33 4.86
CA TYR A 246 -2.30 12.93 3.73
C TYR A 246 -1.88 14.13 2.85
N LEU A 247 -2.79 15.06 2.56
CA LEU A 247 -2.45 16.29 1.84
C LEU A 247 -1.41 17.13 2.59
N ASN A 248 -1.53 17.21 3.91
CA ASN A 248 -0.56 17.93 4.73
C ASN A 248 0.84 17.32 4.60
N ILE A 249 0.96 16.00 4.60
CA ILE A 249 2.25 15.31 4.40
C ILE A 249 2.79 15.54 2.98
N LEU A 250 1.94 15.50 1.95
CA LEU A 250 2.35 15.81 0.57
C LEU A 250 2.90 17.24 0.45
N ASN A 251 2.25 18.21 1.09
CA ASN A 251 2.73 19.59 1.11
C ASN A 251 4.09 19.72 1.82
N GLU A 252 4.29 19.01 2.92
CA GLU A 252 5.57 18.98 3.61
C GLU A 252 6.67 18.32 2.82
N PHE A 253 6.33 17.21 2.16
CA PHE A 253 7.25 16.53 1.28
C PHE A 253 7.75 17.47 0.18
N LEU A 254 6.85 18.19 -0.49
CA LEU A 254 7.24 19.13 -1.53
C LEU A 254 7.95 20.38 -0.99
N ALA A 255 7.73 20.76 0.28
CA ALA A 255 8.51 21.80 0.93
C ALA A 255 9.96 21.34 1.22
N GLN A 256 10.15 20.05 1.55
CA GLN A 256 11.48 19.46 1.78
C GLN A 256 12.19 19.09 0.46
N TYR A 257 11.43 18.59 -0.54
CA TYR A 257 11.92 18.14 -1.84
C TYR A 257 11.23 18.90 -3.00
N PRO A 258 11.53 20.20 -3.19
CA PRO A 258 10.82 21.06 -4.15
C PRO A 258 11.08 20.70 -5.63
N ASN A 259 12.01 19.81 -5.91
CA ASN A 259 12.32 19.32 -7.25
C ASN A 259 11.88 17.87 -7.48
N SER A 260 11.07 17.31 -6.58
CA SER A 260 10.55 15.95 -6.72
C SER A 260 9.43 15.89 -7.75
N MET A 261 9.70 15.34 -8.91
CA MET A 261 8.69 15.07 -9.95
C MET A 261 7.58 14.19 -9.40
N GLU A 262 7.95 13.09 -8.76
CA GLU A 262 7.01 12.12 -8.18
C GLU A 262 6.11 12.75 -7.09
N GLY A 263 6.65 13.64 -6.27
CA GLY A 263 5.88 14.37 -5.26
C GLY A 263 4.78 15.23 -5.87
N TYR A 264 5.07 15.94 -6.95
CA TYR A 264 4.06 16.73 -7.67
C TYR A 264 3.02 15.84 -8.34
N VAL A 265 3.41 14.74 -8.99
CA VAL A 265 2.46 13.79 -9.58
C VAL A 265 1.54 13.19 -8.51
N ARG A 266 2.06 12.83 -7.34
CA ARG A 266 1.25 12.30 -6.23
C ARG A 266 0.25 13.31 -5.71
N ARG A 267 0.66 14.58 -5.54
CA ARG A 267 -0.26 15.62 -5.09
C ARG A 267 -1.29 15.97 -6.15
N ALA A 268 -0.91 15.97 -7.44
CA ALA A 268 -1.84 16.10 -8.54
C ALA A 268 -2.90 14.99 -8.52
N ASN A 269 -2.48 13.73 -8.39
CA ASN A 269 -3.41 12.60 -8.31
C ASN A 269 -4.35 12.69 -7.11
N TYR A 270 -3.88 13.19 -5.96
CA TYR A 270 -4.74 13.50 -4.82
C TYR A 270 -5.83 14.51 -5.20
N TYR A 271 -5.47 15.62 -5.84
CA TYR A 271 -6.43 16.64 -6.27
C TYR A 271 -7.35 16.15 -7.38
N MET A 272 -6.86 15.31 -8.32
CA MET A 272 -7.67 14.71 -9.39
C MET A 272 -8.75 13.76 -8.86
N GLY A 273 -8.49 13.10 -7.72
CA GLY A 273 -9.48 12.26 -7.02
C GLY A 273 -10.55 13.03 -6.27
N SER A 274 -10.55 14.37 -6.34
CA SER A 274 -11.56 15.25 -5.76
C SER A 274 -12.70 15.50 -6.75
N GLU A 275 -13.86 15.91 -6.26
CA GLU A 275 -14.96 16.42 -7.10
C GLU A 275 -14.96 17.95 -7.21
N ASP A 276 -13.95 18.65 -6.67
CA ASP A 276 -13.86 20.10 -6.62
C ASP A 276 -13.02 20.65 -7.79
N ALA A 277 -13.64 21.40 -8.68
CA ALA A 277 -12.98 22.04 -9.81
C ALA A 277 -11.83 22.98 -9.41
N ALA A 278 -11.84 23.57 -8.21
CA ALA A 278 -10.72 24.38 -7.72
C ALA A 278 -9.47 23.52 -7.45
N GLN A 279 -9.64 22.27 -7.07
CA GLN A 279 -8.53 21.33 -6.87
C GLN A 279 -7.96 20.84 -8.21
N TYR A 280 -8.76 20.75 -9.26
CA TYR A 280 -8.26 20.43 -10.61
C TYR A 280 -7.27 21.46 -11.13
N ALA A 281 -7.48 22.74 -10.85
CA ALA A 281 -6.51 23.78 -11.21
C ALA A 281 -5.17 23.61 -10.46
N GLN A 282 -5.21 23.14 -9.21
CA GLN A 282 -4.01 22.83 -8.43
C GLN A 282 -3.31 21.56 -8.99
N ALA A 283 -4.08 20.54 -9.36
CA ALA A 283 -3.55 19.35 -10.01
C ALA A 283 -2.86 19.68 -11.33
N ASP A 284 -3.47 20.52 -12.17
CA ASP A 284 -2.90 20.94 -13.44
C ASP A 284 -1.56 21.71 -13.25
N ALA A 285 -1.51 22.59 -12.25
CA ALA A 285 -0.27 23.26 -11.91
C ALA A 285 0.82 22.29 -11.43
N ASP A 286 0.46 21.28 -10.65
CA ASP A 286 1.38 20.25 -10.18
C ASP A 286 1.87 19.35 -11.32
N LEU A 287 0.99 18.91 -12.24
CA LEU A 287 1.39 18.14 -13.42
C LEU A 287 2.37 18.91 -14.31
N LYS A 288 2.10 20.19 -14.55
CA LYS A 288 3.02 21.09 -15.27
C LYS A 288 4.36 21.22 -14.55
N LYS A 289 4.31 21.38 -13.22
CA LYS A 289 5.53 21.47 -12.40
C LYS A 289 6.33 20.18 -12.41
N ALA A 290 5.67 19.02 -12.39
CA ALA A 290 6.33 17.72 -12.52
C ALA A 290 7.14 17.63 -13.82
N LEU A 291 6.55 18.04 -14.95
CA LEU A 291 7.25 18.09 -16.25
C LEU A 291 8.44 19.08 -16.24
N ASP A 292 8.30 20.21 -15.55
CA ASP A 292 9.34 21.24 -15.46
C ASP A 292 10.57 20.76 -14.66
N VAL A 293 10.36 20.18 -13.47
CA VAL A 293 11.43 19.81 -12.52
C VAL A 293 12.10 18.47 -12.85
N ALA A 294 11.46 17.62 -13.63
CA ALA A 294 11.96 16.27 -13.92
C ALA A 294 13.35 16.28 -14.55
N SER A 295 14.28 15.52 -13.97
CA SER A 295 15.60 15.24 -14.53
C SER A 295 15.52 14.22 -15.67
N VAL A 296 14.59 13.26 -15.61
CA VAL A 296 14.31 12.25 -16.64
C VAL A 296 12.96 12.61 -17.27
N LYS A 297 12.99 13.16 -18.46
CA LYS A 297 11.80 13.74 -19.10
C LYS A 297 10.80 12.68 -19.53
N GLU A 298 11.26 11.57 -20.07
CA GLU A 298 10.40 10.46 -20.50
C GLU A 298 9.57 9.90 -19.33
N ASP A 299 10.16 9.77 -18.13
CA ASP A 299 9.44 9.30 -16.95
C ASP A 299 8.33 10.29 -16.54
N ALA A 300 8.62 11.59 -16.61
CA ALA A 300 7.63 12.60 -16.30
C ALA A 300 6.46 12.59 -17.29
N TYR A 301 6.74 12.50 -18.60
CA TYR A 301 5.69 12.37 -19.61
C TYR A 301 4.85 11.10 -19.40
N TYR A 302 5.48 9.98 -19.09
CA TYR A 302 4.78 8.73 -18.77
C TYR A 302 3.88 8.89 -17.54
N GLN A 303 4.39 9.43 -16.43
CA GLN A 303 3.61 9.57 -15.19
C GLN A 303 2.43 10.55 -15.37
N VAL A 304 2.64 11.66 -16.08
CA VAL A 304 1.56 12.62 -16.36
C VAL A 304 0.52 12.01 -17.31
N ALA A 305 0.94 11.31 -18.35
CA ALA A 305 0.03 10.59 -19.25
C ALA A 305 -0.81 9.56 -18.49
N LYS A 306 -0.18 8.78 -17.60
CA LYS A 306 -0.84 7.79 -16.76
C LYS A 306 -1.86 8.41 -15.82
N SER A 307 -1.53 9.56 -15.21
CA SER A 307 -2.45 10.30 -14.34
C SER A 307 -3.69 10.79 -15.09
N ILE A 308 -3.50 11.38 -16.29
CA ILE A 308 -4.60 11.84 -17.13
C ILE A 308 -5.45 10.66 -17.62
N TYR A 309 -4.82 9.57 -18.05
CA TYR A 309 -5.51 8.33 -18.46
C TYR A 309 -6.40 7.78 -17.34
N GLY A 310 -5.84 7.63 -16.14
CA GLY A 310 -6.60 7.16 -14.98
C GLY A 310 -7.76 8.10 -14.60
N TYR A 311 -7.54 9.41 -14.66
CA TYR A 311 -8.60 10.40 -14.44
C TYR A 311 -9.74 10.24 -15.45
N VAL A 312 -9.44 10.17 -16.75
CA VAL A 312 -10.47 10.05 -17.79
C VAL A 312 -11.27 8.76 -17.65
N LEU A 313 -10.63 7.65 -17.27
CA LEU A 313 -11.35 6.39 -17.00
C LEU A 313 -12.31 6.50 -15.80
N SER A 314 -12.03 7.38 -14.85
CA SER A 314 -12.88 7.57 -13.65
C SER A 314 -14.08 8.50 -13.86
N LEU A 315 -14.21 9.15 -15.02
CA LEU A 315 -15.22 10.21 -15.26
C LEU A 315 -16.67 9.71 -15.34
N ASN A 316 -16.91 8.43 -15.67
CA ASN A 316 -18.27 7.87 -15.79
C ASN A 316 -19.22 8.80 -16.58
N ASP A 317 -18.87 9.12 -17.83
CA ASP A 317 -19.61 10.00 -18.76
C ASP A 317 -19.60 11.51 -18.41
N LYS A 318 -18.83 11.97 -17.40
CA LYS A 318 -18.64 13.39 -17.15
C LYS A 318 -17.65 13.98 -18.14
N GLU A 319 -17.80 15.26 -18.46
CA GLU A 319 -16.83 15.98 -19.31
C GLU A 319 -15.47 16.11 -18.63
N PRO A 320 -14.38 15.89 -19.37
CA PRO A 320 -13.03 16.01 -18.84
C PRO A 320 -12.68 17.46 -18.49
N TYR A 321 -11.81 17.64 -17.50
CA TYR A 321 -11.33 18.98 -17.15
C TYR A 321 -10.34 19.50 -18.20
N GLN A 322 -10.70 20.57 -18.90
CA GLN A 322 -9.87 21.25 -19.90
C GLN A 322 -9.21 20.25 -20.90
N GLU A 323 -7.87 20.17 -20.92
CA GLU A 323 -7.09 19.35 -21.82
C GLU A 323 -6.84 17.92 -21.32
N TRP A 324 -7.38 17.52 -20.17
CA TRP A 324 -7.17 16.17 -19.63
C TRP A 324 -8.04 15.15 -20.34
N THR A 325 -7.69 14.88 -21.58
CA THR A 325 -8.40 13.96 -22.47
C THR A 325 -7.56 12.73 -22.79
N MET A 326 -8.19 11.69 -23.36
CA MET A 326 -7.45 10.53 -23.88
C MET A 326 -6.46 10.93 -24.98
N ASP A 327 -6.79 11.93 -25.80
CA ASP A 327 -5.88 12.43 -26.84
C ASP A 327 -4.65 13.11 -26.24
N LYS A 328 -4.81 13.86 -25.13
CA LYS A 328 -3.68 14.46 -24.43
C LYS A 328 -2.81 13.41 -23.75
N ALA A 329 -3.40 12.40 -23.15
CA ALA A 329 -2.65 11.27 -22.60
C ALA A 329 -1.84 10.55 -23.70
N LEU A 330 -2.45 10.35 -24.88
CA LEU A 330 -1.78 9.73 -26.03
C LEU A 330 -0.63 10.60 -26.58
N GLU A 331 -0.80 11.91 -26.66
CA GLU A 331 0.26 12.85 -27.04
C GLU A 331 1.47 12.74 -26.11
N LEU A 332 1.21 12.77 -24.79
CA LEU A 332 2.27 12.72 -23.77
C LEU A 332 3.02 11.39 -23.78
N ILE A 333 2.30 10.26 -23.86
CA ILE A 333 2.97 8.96 -23.87
C ILE A 333 3.79 8.76 -25.16
N ARG A 334 3.33 9.25 -26.28
CA ARG A 334 4.11 9.25 -27.53
C ARG A 334 5.35 10.13 -27.44
N THR A 335 5.26 11.25 -26.72
CA THR A 335 6.43 12.09 -26.43
C THR A 335 7.43 11.34 -25.54
N ALA A 336 6.97 10.59 -24.55
CA ALA A 336 7.84 9.72 -23.73
C ALA A 336 8.55 8.68 -24.59
N ILE A 337 7.81 7.98 -25.46
CA ILE A 337 8.34 6.96 -26.40
C ILE A 337 9.39 7.56 -27.34
N GLN A 338 9.12 8.74 -27.90
CA GLN A 338 10.06 9.44 -28.79
C GLN A 338 11.33 9.90 -28.08
N THR A 339 11.22 10.25 -26.79
CA THR A 339 12.35 10.72 -25.98
C THR A 339 13.26 9.54 -25.62
N ASN A 340 12.69 8.49 -25.07
CA ASN A 340 13.37 7.24 -24.74
C ASN A 340 12.33 6.13 -24.55
N GLU A 341 12.26 5.24 -25.55
CA GLU A 341 11.28 4.16 -25.54
C GLU A 341 11.55 3.14 -24.42
N GLN A 342 10.57 2.95 -23.58
CA GLN A 342 10.56 1.92 -22.54
C GLN A 342 9.35 1.00 -22.71
N PRO A 343 9.43 -0.28 -22.32
CA PRO A 343 8.30 -1.21 -22.46
C PRO A 343 7.00 -0.68 -21.82
N LEU A 344 7.06 -0.11 -20.62
CA LEU A 344 5.88 0.44 -19.93
C LEU A 344 5.24 1.61 -20.65
N HIS A 345 6.03 2.40 -21.43
CA HIS A 345 5.47 3.48 -22.27
C HIS A 345 4.62 2.89 -23.39
N VAL A 346 5.14 1.84 -24.05
CA VAL A 346 4.44 1.15 -25.14
C VAL A 346 3.18 0.46 -24.64
N GLN A 347 3.22 -0.14 -23.43
CA GLN A 347 2.05 -0.72 -22.82
C GLN A 347 0.96 0.34 -22.57
N LEU A 348 1.31 1.46 -21.95
CA LEU A 348 0.35 2.54 -21.70
C LEU A 348 -0.20 3.15 -22.99
N GLU A 349 0.60 3.25 -24.06
CA GLU A 349 0.08 3.63 -25.38
C GLU A 349 -1.02 2.67 -25.86
N GLY A 350 -0.77 1.36 -25.72
CA GLY A 350 -1.77 0.33 -26.02
C GLY A 350 -3.04 0.47 -25.20
N ASP A 351 -2.92 0.70 -23.89
CA ASP A 351 -4.07 0.88 -22.99
C ASP A 351 -4.91 2.10 -23.35
N ILE A 352 -4.28 3.22 -23.67
CA ILE A 352 -4.96 4.45 -24.12
C ILE A 352 -5.66 4.23 -25.47
N LEU A 353 -4.99 3.61 -26.43
CA LEU A 353 -5.55 3.31 -27.75
C LEU A 353 -6.73 2.34 -27.65
N PHE A 354 -6.63 1.35 -26.78
CA PHE A 354 -7.72 0.42 -26.49
C PHE A 354 -8.94 1.15 -25.93
N ALA A 355 -8.74 2.03 -24.94
CA ALA A 355 -9.81 2.85 -24.38
C ALA A 355 -10.45 3.80 -25.39
N GLN A 356 -9.71 4.22 -26.43
CA GLN A 356 -10.23 5.01 -27.55
C GLN A 356 -10.96 4.18 -28.62
N GLY A 357 -11.04 2.84 -28.46
CA GLY A 357 -11.60 1.95 -29.49
C GLY A 357 -10.70 1.73 -30.72
N LYS A 358 -9.44 2.19 -30.68
CA LYS A 358 -8.45 2.01 -31.75
C LYS A 358 -7.74 0.65 -31.61
N TYR A 359 -8.52 -0.44 -31.72
CA TYR A 359 -8.11 -1.78 -31.33
C TYR A 359 -6.93 -2.33 -32.15
N ALA A 360 -6.87 -2.05 -33.44
CA ALA A 360 -5.76 -2.49 -34.30
C ALA A 360 -4.42 -1.84 -33.88
N ASP A 361 -4.44 -0.54 -33.57
CA ASP A 361 -3.26 0.19 -33.09
C ASP A 361 -2.87 -0.27 -31.67
N ALA A 362 -3.86 -0.50 -30.80
CA ALA A 362 -3.63 -1.03 -29.45
C ALA A 362 -2.97 -2.41 -29.51
N TYR A 363 -3.45 -3.30 -30.40
CA TYR A 363 -2.84 -4.60 -30.63
C TYR A 363 -1.37 -4.48 -31.05
N ALA A 364 -1.05 -3.56 -31.97
CA ALA A 364 0.33 -3.35 -32.39
C ALA A 364 1.25 -2.90 -31.24
N SER A 365 0.77 -2.02 -30.35
CA SER A 365 1.50 -1.59 -29.16
C SER A 365 1.68 -2.75 -28.18
N TYR A 366 0.64 -3.54 -27.90
CA TYR A 366 0.76 -4.72 -27.02
C TYR A 366 1.68 -5.80 -27.59
N GLU A 367 1.65 -6.03 -28.91
CA GLU A 367 2.56 -6.97 -29.56
C GLU A 367 4.02 -6.55 -29.40
N LYS A 368 4.29 -5.26 -29.56
CA LYS A 368 5.61 -4.68 -29.33
C LYS A 368 6.05 -4.82 -27.86
N PHE A 369 5.15 -4.55 -26.90
CA PHE A 369 5.42 -4.78 -25.47
C PHE A 369 5.74 -6.24 -25.19
N ASN A 370 5.01 -7.17 -25.79
CA ASN A 370 5.18 -8.63 -25.60
C ASN A 370 6.51 -9.17 -26.18
N GLN A 371 7.27 -8.38 -26.92
CA GLN A 371 8.65 -8.70 -27.32
C GLN A 371 9.67 -8.36 -26.23
N SER A 372 9.28 -7.65 -25.17
CA SER A 372 10.16 -7.30 -24.06
C SER A 372 10.25 -8.40 -23.02
N THR A 373 11.20 -8.28 -22.10
CA THR A 373 11.33 -9.17 -20.93
C THR A 373 10.21 -8.99 -19.89
N MET A 374 9.34 -7.99 -20.06
CA MET A 374 8.21 -7.68 -19.19
C MET A 374 6.90 -8.33 -19.66
N ALA A 375 6.93 -9.08 -20.77
CA ALA A 375 5.76 -9.83 -21.25
C ALA A 375 5.17 -10.72 -20.15
N SER A 376 3.86 -10.74 -20.03
CA SER A 376 3.13 -11.42 -18.96
C SER A 376 1.80 -12.00 -19.46
N ALA A 377 1.17 -12.85 -18.67
CA ALA A 377 -0.18 -13.35 -18.97
C ALA A 377 -1.15 -12.19 -19.25
N ALA A 378 -1.13 -11.14 -18.44
CA ALA A 378 -1.99 -9.98 -18.62
C ALA A 378 -1.73 -9.23 -19.93
N SER A 379 -0.46 -9.06 -20.33
CA SER A 379 -0.14 -8.34 -21.58
C SER A 379 -0.52 -9.12 -22.84
N TYR A 380 -0.35 -10.45 -22.83
CA TYR A 380 -0.86 -11.28 -23.94
C TYR A 380 -2.40 -11.30 -23.97
N TYR A 381 -3.05 -11.30 -22.80
CA TYR A 381 -4.51 -11.18 -22.72
C TYR A 381 -5.00 -9.85 -23.29
N SER A 382 -4.37 -8.72 -22.94
CA SER A 382 -4.69 -7.40 -23.53
C SER A 382 -4.53 -7.41 -25.04
N ALA A 383 -3.46 -8.02 -25.56
CA ALA A 383 -3.26 -8.20 -27.00
C ALA A 383 -4.38 -9.06 -27.64
N ALA A 384 -4.79 -10.15 -26.97
CA ALA A 384 -5.88 -11.01 -27.44
C ALA A 384 -7.21 -10.25 -27.50
N LYS A 385 -7.52 -9.45 -26.48
CA LYS A 385 -8.75 -8.62 -26.44
C LYS A 385 -8.74 -7.55 -27.52
N ALA A 386 -7.62 -6.86 -27.72
CA ALA A 386 -7.48 -5.88 -28.79
C ALA A 386 -7.62 -6.53 -30.18
N LYS A 387 -7.00 -7.68 -30.37
CA LYS A 387 -7.13 -8.45 -31.62
C LYS A 387 -8.56 -8.91 -31.87
N GLN A 388 -9.24 -9.44 -30.83
CA GLN A 388 -10.63 -9.90 -30.91
C GLN A 388 -11.60 -8.80 -31.37
N LEU A 389 -11.38 -7.56 -30.89
CA LEU A 389 -12.23 -6.40 -31.19
C LEU A 389 -11.82 -5.70 -32.52
N THR A 390 -10.73 -6.11 -33.13
CA THR A 390 -10.32 -5.60 -34.45
C THR A 390 -11.21 -6.22 -35.54
N GLU A 391 -11.76 -5.38 -36.42
CA GLU A 391 -12.62 -5.82 -37.52
C GLU A 391 -11.90 -6.84 -38.42
N GLY A 392 -12.59 -7.94 -38.73
CA GLY A 392 -12.04 -9.00 -39.59
C GLY A 392 -10.97 -9.90 -38.95
N SER A 393 -10.85 -9.87 -37.62
CA SER A 393 -9.87 -10.72 -36.91
C SER A 393 -10.21 -12.22 -37.04
N ASP A 394 -9.17 -13.05 -37.16
CA ASP A 394 -9.31 -14.52 -37.11
C ASP A 394 -9.30 -14.98 -35.63
N ILE A 395 -10.34 -15.71 -35.23
CA ILE A 395 -10.46 -16.28 -33.90
C ILE A 395 -9.28 -17.19 -33.52
N ASN A 396 -8.63 -17.84 -34.51
CA ASN A 396 -7.45 -18.67 -34.23
C ASN A 396 -6.23 -17.82 -33.86
N GLU A 397 -6.10 -16.60 -34.38
CA GLU A 397 -5.02 -15.67 -33.96
C GLU A 397 -5.28 -15.19 -32.52
N VAL A 398 -6.54 -14.93 -32.16
CA VAL A 398 -6.93 -14.59 -30.78
C VAL A 398 -6.62 -15.74 -29.83
N LEU A 399 -7.00 -16.98 -30.20
CA LEU A 399 -6.69 -18.18 -29.42
C LEU A 399 -5.19 -18.39 -29.23
N ALA A 400 -4.37 -18.13 -30.25
CA ALA A 400 -2.91 -18.23 -30.13
C ALA A 400 -2.33 -17.24 -29.11
N LEU A 401 -2.92 -16.04 -28.98
CA LEU A 401 -2.52 -15.07 -27.97
C LEU A 401 -2.97 -15.51 -26.56
N MET A 402 -4.17 -16.08 -26.44
CA MET A 402 -4.64 -16.67 -25.17
C MET A 402 -3.79 -17.86 -24.74
N ASP A 403 -3.34 -18.69 -25.68
CA ASP A 403 -2.40 -19.78 -25.39
C ASP A 403 -1.09 -19.23 -24.81
N LYS A 404 -0.52 -18.18 -25.42
CA LYS A 404 0.68 -17.50 -24.89
C LYS A 404 0.44 -16.88 -23.52
N ALA A 405 -0.74 -16.29 -23.26
CA ALA A 405 -1.08 -15.76 -21.95
C ALA A 405 -1.05 -16.86 -20.86
N ILE A 406 -1.64 -18.03 -21.16
CA ILE A 406 -1.68 -19.16 -20.23
C ILE A 406 -0.31 -19.80 -20.04
N GLU A 407 0.56 -19.80 -21.06
CA GLU A 407 1.95 -20.27 -20.96
C GLU A 407 2.79 -19.46 -19.95
N GLN A 408 2.42 -18.19 -19.67
CA GLN A 408 3.08 -17.36 -18.66
C GLN A 408 2.62 -17.68 -17.23
N LEU A 409 1.56 -18.47 -17.03
CA LEU A 409 1.01 -18.78 -15.72
C LEU A 409 1.75 -19.94 -15.05
N SER A 410 1.95 -19.81 -13.75
CA SER A 410 2.57 -20.88 -12.94
C SER A 410 1.56 -21.93 -12.52
N LYS A 411 1.98 -23.21 -12.52
CA LYS A 411 1.19 -24.33 -11.98
C LYS A 411 1.53 -24.54 -10.50
N PRO A 412 0.59 -25.03 -9.66
CA PRO A 412 -0.83 -25.28 -9.96
C PRO A 412 -1.60 -23.97 -10.17
N TYR A 413 -2.67 -24.03 -10.97
CA TYR A 413 -3.51 -22.88 -11.27
C TYR A 413 -4.49 -22.59 -10.13
N PHE A 414 -4.58 -21.32 -9.72
CA PHE A 414 -5.49 -20.81 -8.70
C PHE A 414 -6.38 -19.70 -9.26
N GLY A 415 -7.22 -19.09 -8.43
CA GLY A 415 -8.21 -18.10 -8.83
C GLY A 415 -7.72 -16.99 -9.75
N GLU A 416 -6.45 -16.56 -9.63
CA GLU A 416 -5.82 -15.58 -10.53
C GLU A 416 -5.71 -16.07 -11.99
N ALA A 417 -5.57 -17.38 -12.20
CA ALA A 417 -5.51 -18.00 -13.51
C ALA A 417 -6.90 -18.24 -14.13
N ALA A 418 -7.94 -18.28 -13.31
CA ALA A 418 -9.28 -18.67 -13.72
C ALA A 418 -9.82 -17.84 -14.90
N PRO A 419 -9.75 -16.49 -14.92
CA PRO A 419 -10.31 -15.69 -16.02
C PRO A 419 -9.75 -16.06 -17.40
N TYR A 420 -8.46 -16.42 -17.48
CA TYR A 420 -7.83 -16.80 -18.75
C TYR A 420 -8.39 -18.09 -19.32
N PHE A 421 -8.63 -19.08 -18.46
CA PHE A 421 -9.22 -20.37 -18.88
C PHE A 421 -10.68 -20.22 -19.28
N TYR A 422 -11.46 -19.43 -18.52
CA TYR A 422 -12.84 -19.18 -18.84
C TYR A 422 -12.99 -18.49 -20.21
N GLU A 423 -12.27 -17.41 -20.43
CA GLU A 423 -12.31 -16.67 -21.70
C GLU A 423 -11.84 -17.53 -22.87
N ARG A 424 -10.77 -18.33 -22.70
CA ARG A 424 -10.30 -19.22 -23.75
C ARG A 424 -11.31 -20.34 -24.03
N ALA A 425 -12.01 -20.85 -23.02
CA ALA A 425 -13.07 -21.83 -23.21
C ALA A 425 -14.20 -21.26 -24.09
N GLU A 426 -14.66 -20.04 -23.84
CA GLU A 426 -15.67 -19.39 -24.67
C GLU A 426 -15.20 -19.19 -26.11
N LEU A 427 -13.99 -18.69 -26.31
CA LEU A 427 -13.39 -18.54 -27.64
C LEU A 427 -13.26 -19.89 -28.37
N ARG A 428 -12.86 -20.95 -27.67
CA ARG A 428 -12.79 -22.30 -28.22
C ARG A 428 -14.15 -22.86 -28.61
N ALA A 429 -15.17 -22.61 -27.78
CA ALA A 429 -16.55 -22.98 -28.09
C ALA A 429 -17.06 -22.25 -29.35
N GLN A 430 -16.80 -20.94 -29.46
CA GLN A 430 -17.12 -20.13 -30.66
C GLN A 430 -16.40 -20.64 -31.92
N ALA A 431 -15.16 -21.10 -31.77
CA ALA A 431 -14.37 -21.68 -32.86
C ALA A 431 -14.75 -23.15 -33.19
N GLY A 432 -15.76 -23.73 -32.50
CA GLY A 432 -16.15 -25.13 -32.68
C GLY A 432 -15.20 -26.15 -32.05
N LYS A 433 -14.23 -25.71 -31.25
CA LYS A 433 -13.23 -26.55 -30.55
C LYS A 433 -13.77 -27.00 -29.20
N TYR A 434 -14.94 -27.65 -29.20
CA TYR A 434 -15.71 -27.93 -27.97
C TYR A 434 -14.98 -28.81 -26.96
N ARG A 435 -14.19 -29.79 -27.40
CA ARG A 435 -13.41 -30.65 -26.46
C ARG A 435 -12.37 -29.85 -25.68
N GLU A 436 -11.67 -28.96 -26.38
CA GLU A 436 -10.69 -28.07 -25.76
C GLU A 436 -11.37 -27.04 -24.86
N ALA A 437 -12.58 -26.57 -25.24
CA ALA A 437 -13.40 -25.70 -24.40
C ALA A 437 -13.76 -26.37 -23.07
N VAL A 438 -14.24 -27.63 -23.11
CA VAL A 438 -14.56 -28.40 -21.87
C VAL A 438 -13.33 -28.57 -20.98
N LEU A 439 -12.14 -28.80 -21.54
CA LEU A 439 -10.92 -28.90 -20.75
C LEU A 439 -10.58 -27.58 -20.04
N ASP A 440 -10.78 -26.45 -20.71
CA ASP A 440 -10.56 -25.14 -20.11
C ASP A 440 -11.59 -24.82 -19.04
N TYR A 441 -12.87 -25.12 -19.29
CA TYR A 441 -13.92 -24.97 -18.26
C TYR A 441 -13.63 -25.83 -17.02
N ASN A 442 -13.11 -27.05 -17.19
CA ASN A 442 -12.71 -27.89 -16.07
C ASN A 442 -11.54 -27.29 -15.30
N THR A 443 -10.54 -26.75 -16.01
CA THR A 443 -9.41 -26.07 -15.36
C THR A 443 -9.85 -24.82 -14.62
N PHE A 444 -10.77 -24.04 -15.19
CA PHE A 444 -11.41 -22.90 -14.50
C PHE A 444 -12.11 -23.36 -13.23
N PHE A 445 -12.97 -24.39 -13.32
CA PHE A 445 -13.72 -24.93 -12.18
C PHE A 445 -12.79 -25.36 -11.04
N ASP A 446 -11.69 -26.05 -11.36
CA ASP A 446 -10.69 -26.47 -10.37
C ASP A 446 -9.97 -25.26 -9.75
N ALA A 447 -9.61 -24.25 -10.55
CA ALA A 447 -8.91 -23.06 -10.11
C ALA A 447 -9.73 -22.20 -9.13
N VAL A 448 -11.07 -22.20 -9.26
CA VAL A 448 -11.99 -21.53 -8.33
C VAL A 448 -12.56 -22.49 -7.27
N SER A 449 -12.04 -23.72 -7.15
CA SER A 449 -12.49 -24.73 -6.19
C SER A 449 -14.00 -25.03 -6.26
N GLY A 450 -14.58 -24.96 -7.45
CA GLY A 450 -15.98 -25.22 -7.69
C GLY A 450 -16.95 -24.10 -7.31
N ASP A 451 -16.45 -22.94 -6.93
CA ASP A 451 -17.28 -21.75 -6.67
C ASP A 451 -17.69 -21.09 -8.00
N VAL A 452 -18.80 -21.55 -8.56
CA VAL A 452 -19.31 -21.16 -9.89
C VAL A 452 -20.81 -20.89 -9.88
N THR A 453 -21.29 -20.19 -10.91
CA THR A 453 -22.72 -19.86 -11.09
C THR A 453 -23.49 -20.95 -11.85
N ALA A 454 -24.82 -20.88 -11.82
CA ALA A 454 -25.68 -21.70 -12.67
C ALA A 454 -25.35 -21.54 -14.17
N LEU A 455 -25.06 -20.30 -14.58
CA LEU A 455 -24.67 -19.99 -15.97
C LEU A 455 -23.41 -20.71 -16.41
N PHE A 456 -22.40 -20.85 -15.52
CA PHE A 456 -21.20 -21.63 -15.84
C PHE A 456 -21.51 -23.09 -16.19
N TYR A 457 -22.35 -23.74 -15.38
CA TYR A 457 -22.76 -25.13 -15.65
C TYR A 457 -23.50 -25.24 -16.98
N PHE A 458 -24.38 -24.31 -17.29
CA PHE A 458 -25.06 -24.24 -18.57
C PHE A 458 -24.11 -24.06 -19.75
N GLN A 459 -23.12 -23.17 -19.65
CA GLN A 459 -22.13 -22.93 -20.72
C GLN A 459 -21.23 -24.15 -20.96
N ARG A 460 -20.78 -24.82 -19.89
CA ARG A 460 -19.99 -26.05 -20.02
C ARG A 460 -20.84 -27.18 -20.61
N GLU A 461 -22.07 -27.33 -20.15
CA GLU A 461 -23.03 -28.27 -20.69
C GLU A 461 -23.21 -28.12 -22.21
N GLN A 462 -23.36 -26.89 -22.72
CA GLN A 462 -23.47 -26.64 -24.16
C GLN A 462 -22.25 -27.19 -24.94
N ALA A 463 -21.05 -26.98 -24.44
CA ALA A 463 -19.84 -27.52 -25.04
C ALA A 463 -19.77 -29.05 -24.94
N GLU A 464 -20.20 -29.62 -23.83
CA GLU A 464 -20.26 -31.08 -23.60
C GLU A 464 -21.26 -31.77 -24.54
N MET A 465 -22.40 -31.15 -24.77
CA MET A 465 -23.40 -31.62 -25.73
C MET A 465 -22.83 -31.70 -27.15
N GLN A 466 -22.08 -30.67 -27.58
CA GLN A 466 -21.47 -30.64 -28.91
C GLN A 466 -20.41 -31.71 -29.09
N CYS A 467 -19.68 -32.09 -28.05
CA CYS A 467 -18.71 -33.19 -28.10
C CYS A 467 -19.29 -34.54 -27.66
N ARG A 468 -20.61 -34.65 -27.52
CA ARG A 468 -21.33 -35.90 -27.16
C ARG A 468 -20.98 -36.45 -25.77
N MET A 469 -20.60 -35.61 -24.85
CA MET A 469 -20.33 -35.95 -23.45
C MET A 469 -21.64 -35.88 -22.63
N TYR A 470 -22.66 -36.62 -23.08
CA TYR A 470 -24.05 -36.45 -22.62
C TYR A 470 -24.26 -36.68 -21.13
N GLN A 471 -23.48 -37.59 -20.50
CA GLN A 471 -23.61 -37.82 -19.06
C GLN A 471 -23.11 -36.60 -18.25
N GLN A 472 -22.02 -36.01 -18.69
CA GLN A 472 -21.47 -34.77 -18.08
C GLN A 472 -22.47 -33.63 -18.29
N ALA A 473 -22.95 -33.44 -19.52
CA ALA A 473 -23.96 -32.46 -19.85
C ALA A 473 -25.22 -32.58 -18.97
N LEU A 474 -25.70 -33.82 -18.75
CA LEU A 474 -26.84 -34.05 -17.85
C LEU A 474 -26.53 -33.68 -16.40
N ASN A 475 -25.33 -33.96 -15.92
CA ASN A 475 -24.92 -33.58 -14.58
C ASN A 475 -24.86 -32.05 -14.43
N ASP A 476 -24.31 -31.36 -15.41
CA ASP A 476 -24.15 -29.90 -15.39
C ASP A 476 -25.50 -29.19 -15.50
N ILE A 477 -26.37 -29.60 -16.42
CA ILE A 477 -27.70 -28.97 -16.52
C ILE A 477 -28.58 -29.23 -15.28
N ASN A 478 -28.38 -30.40 -14.61
CA ASN A 478 -29.04 -30.64 -13.34
C ASN A 478 -28.56 -29.67 -12.26
N LYS A 479 -27.22 -29.34 -12.23
CA LYS A 479 -26.69 -28.35 -11.32
C LYS A 479 -27.19 -26.95 -11.63
N ALA A 480 -27.27 -26.56 -12.90
CA ALA A 480 -27.82 -25.27 -13.31
C ALA A 480 -29.29 -25.13 -12.83
N VAL A 481 -30.12 -26.15 -13.06
CA VAL A 481 -31.54 -26.18 -12.59
C VAL A 481 -31.64 -26.19 -11.06
N GLU A 482 -30.74 -26.88 -10.35
CA GLU A 482 -30.71 -26.89 -8.88
C GLU A 482 -30.41 -25.49 -8.32
N MET A 483 -29.49 -24.75 -8.95
CA MET A 483 -29.06 -23.41 -8.50
C MET A 483 -30.02 -22.28 -8.91
N ALA A 484 -30.70 -22.43 -10.06
CA ALA A 484 -31.67 -21.46 -10.57
C ALA A 484 -32.96 -22.17 -11.07
N PRO A 485 -33.76 -22.70 -10.14
CA PRO A 485 -34.94 -23.50 -10.47
C PRO A 485 -36.08 -22.70 -11.14
N GLU A 486 -36.02 -21.38 -11.10
CA GLU A 486 -36.96 -20.46 -11.76
C GLU A 486 -36.58 -20.15 -13.22
N ASP A 487 -35.38 -20.52 -13.67
CA ASP A 487 -34.92 -20.26 -15.04
C ASP A 487 -35.49 -21.32 -15.99
N VAL A 488 -36.44 -20.91 -16.86
CA VAL A 488 -37.13 -21.79 -17.80
C VAL A 488 -36.19 -22.32 -18.89
N ASP A 489 -35.17 -21.56 -19.26
CA ASP A 489 -34.20 -21.96 -20.31
C ASP A 489 -33.41 -23.21 -19.86
N PHE A 490 -33.00 -23.26 -18.59
CA PHE A 490 -32.31 -24.41 -18.02
C PHE A 490 -33.19 -25.67 -18.00
N TRP A 491 -34.48 -25.51 -17.71
CA TRP A 491 -35.44 -26.64 -17.80
C TRP A 491 -35.63 -27.13 -19.24
N VAL A 492 -35.74 -26.22 -20.20
CA VAL A 492 -35.85 -26.58 -21.62
C VAL A 492 -34.59 -27.30 -22.11
N GLU A 493 -33.42 -26.80 -21.73
CA GLU A 493 -32.16 -27.48 -22.11
C GLU A 493 -32.03 -28.85 -21.44
N LYS A 494 -32.38 -28.99 -20.16
CA LYS A 494 -32.42 -30.30 -19.48
C LYS A 494 -33.32 -31.30 -20.23
N GLY A 495 -34.49 -30.85 -20.71
CA GLY A 495 -35.36 -31.66 -21.57
C GLY A 495 -34.69 -32.06 -22.89
N SER A 496 -33.91 -31.13 -23.48
CA SER A 496 -33.15 -31.36 -24.71
C SER A 496 -32.04 -32.41 -24.51
N VAL A 497 -31.34 -32.35 -23.37
CA VAL A 497 -30.33 -33.37 -23.02
C VAL A 497 -30.97 -34.76 -22.86
N HIS A 498 -32.09 -34.87 -22.12
CA HIS A 498 -32.80 -36.13 -21.98
C HIS A 498 -33.26 -36.67 -23.34
N LEU A 499 -33.75 -35.83 -24.24
CA LEU A 499 -34.15 -36.21 -25.58
C LEU A 499 -32.94 -36.78 -26.38
N ARG A 500 -31.77 -36.13 -26.28
CA ARG A 500 -30.54 -36.57 -26.96
C ARG A 500 -30.08 -37.97 -26.54
N VAL A 501 -30.27 -38.34 -25.29
CA VAL A 501 -29.92 -39.65 -24.76
C VAL A 501 -31.09 -40.63 -24.82
N ASN A 502 -32.16 -40.29 -25.54
CA ASN A 502 -33.35 -41.11 -25.75
C ASN A 502 -34.13 -41.47 -24.46
N GLN A 503 -34.03 -40.63 -23.45
CA GLN A 503 -34.84 -40.69 -22.22
C GLN A 503 -36.10 -39.87 -22.43
N LEU A 504 -37.02 -40.45 -23.23
CA LEU A 504 -38.18 -39.74 -23.75
C LEU A 504 -39.21 -39.42 -22.66
N ASP A 505 -39.38 -40.28 -21.67
CA ASP A 505 -40.33 -40.07 -20.58
C ASP A 505 -39.86 -38.90 -19.68
N GLU A 506 -38.59 -38.88 -19.33
CA GLU A 506 -37.97 -37.82 -18.54
C GLU A 506 -38.04 -36.48 -19.31
N ALA A 507 -37.71 -36.49 -20.62
CA ALA A 507 -37.79 -35.31 -21.45
C ALA A 507 -39.22 -34.71 -21.47
N VAL A 508 -40.26 -35.55 -21.64
CA VAL A 508 -41.64 -35.12 -21.61
C VAL A 508 -42.03 -34.46 -20.30
N GLU A 509 -41.65 -35.04 -19.16
CA GLU A 509 -41.96 -34.46 -17.84
C GLU A 509 -41.20 -33.13 -17.61
N VAL A 510 -39.96 -33.04 -18.05
CA VAL A 510 -39.13 -31.81 -17.93
C VAL A 510 -39.70 -30.69 -18.81
N PHE A 511 -40.09 -30.96 -20.07
CA PHE A 511 -40.72 -29.96 -20.93
C PHE A 511 -42.10 -29.51 -20.41
N LYS A 512 -42.91 -30.42 -19.87
CA LYS A 512 -44.16 -30.05 -19.19
C LYS A 512 -43.88 -29.11 -18.01
N LYS A 513 -42.87 -29.41 -17.20
CA LYS A 513 -42.47 -28.55 -16.09
C LYS A 513 -42.09 -27.15 -16.59
N ALA A 514 -41.27 -27.04 -17.63
CA ALA A 514 -40.88 -25.76 -18.25
C ALA A 514 -42.13 -24.98 -18.70
N LEU A 515 -43.09 -25.66 -19.31
CA LEU A 515 -44.35 -25.05 -19.76
C LEU A 515 -45.31 -24.62 -18.62
N THR A 516 -45.18 -25.18 -17.41
CA THR A 516 -45.87 -24.64 -16.22
C THR A 516 -45.28 -23.31 -15.76
N MET A 517 -44.03 -23.03 -16.10
CA MET A 517 -43.31 -21.79 -15.75
C MET A 517 -43.52 -20.70 -16.81
N ASN A 518 -43.54 -21.12 -18.10
CA ASN A 518 -43.77 -20.21 -19.21
C ASN A 518 -44.61 -20.94 -20.29
N ASP A 519 -45.93 -20.72 -20.28
CA ASP A 519 -46.88 -21.31 -21.21
C ASP A 519 -46.82 -20.73 -22.65
N LYS A 520 -45.95 -19.74 -22.88
CA LYS A 520 -45.68 -19.13 -24.19
C LYS A 520 -44.35 -19.55 -24.80
N TYR A 521 -43.64 -20.51 -24.22
CA TYR A 521 -42.33 -20.96 -24.71
C TYR A 521 -42.50 -21.90 -25.92
N ALA A 522 -42.51 -21.32 -27.13
CA ALA A 522 -42.81 -22.03 -28.37
C ALA A 522 -41.91 -23.26 -28.60
N ALA A 523 -40.56 -23.11 -28.38
CA ALA A 523 -39.63 -24.21 -28.55
C ALA A 523 -39.91 -25.38 -27.59
N ALA A 524 -40.35 -25.14 -26.34
CA ALA A 524 -40.70 -26.20 -25.41
C ALA A 524 -41.89 -27.05 -25.90
N TYR A 525 -42.93 -26.41 -26.47
CA TYR A 525 -44.03 -27.14 -27.12
C TYR A 525 -43.54 -27.98 -28.31
N ARG A 526 -42.68 -27.42 -29.17
CA ARG A 526 -42.10 -28.17 -30.29
C ARG A 526 -41.31 -29.37 -29.80
N MET A 527 -40.44 -29.24 -28.79
CA MET A 527 -39.64 -30.33 -28.27
C MET A 527 -40.47 -31.37 -27.53
N LEU A 528 -41.50 -30.95 -26.75
CA LEU A 528 -42.45 -31.84 -26.11
C LEU A 528 -43.22 -32.67 -27.18
N GLY A 529 -43.73 -32.01 -28.20
CA GLY A 529 -44.41 -32.70 -29.32
C GLY A 529 -43.48 -33.67 -30.03
N TYR A 530 -42.21 -33.32 -30.20
CA TYR A 530 -41.23 -34.21 -30.83
C TYR A 530 -40.95 -35.46 -29.98
N CYS A 531 -40.79 -35.31 -28.66
CA CYS A 531 -40.66 -36.46 -27.76
C CYS A 531 -41.90 -37.39 -27.85
N GLN A 532 -43.10 -36.83 -27.83
CA GLN A 532 -44.35 -37.62 -27.95
C GLN A 532 -44.47 -38.33 -29.30
N ALA A 533 -44.06 -37.69 -30.39
CA ALA A 533 -44.03 -38.32 -31.70
C ALA A 533 -43.05 -39.52 -31.75
N LEU A 534 -41.87 -39.41 -31.10
CA LEU A 534 -40.94 -40.50 -30.96
C LEU A 534 -41.48 -41.66 -30.11
N GLN A 535 -42.33 -41.35 -29.12
CA GLN A 535 -43.08 -42.34 -28.32
C GLN A 535 -44.30 -42.92 -29.09
N LYS A 536 -44.49 -42.56 -30.35
CA LYS A 536 -45.66 -42.92 -31.19
C LYS A 536 -47.02 -42.37 -30.70
N ASN A 537 -46.98 -41.33 -29.88
CA ASN A 537 -48.17 -40.61 -29.42
C ASN A 537 -48.46 -39.41 -30.31
N ASN A 538 -48.75 -39.64 -31.58
CA ASN A 538 -48.87 -38.60 -32.58
C ASN A 538 -50.06 -37.64 -32.31
N LYS A 539 -51.10 -38.06 -31.61
CA LYS A 539 -52.24 -37.22 -31.31
C LYS A 539 -51.85 -36.03 -30.42
N GLU A 540 -51.22 -36.30 -29.30
CA GLU A 540 -50.71 -35.28 -28.38
C GLU A 540 -49.55 -34.47 -29.00
N ALA A 541 -48.66 -35.14 -29.76
CA ALA A 541 -47.61 -34.48 -30.52
C ALA A 541 -48.14 -33.37 -31.40
N CYS A 542 -49.21 -33.66 -32.17
CA CYS A 542 -49.78 -32.68 -33.10
C CYS A 542 -50.47 -31.51 -32.39
N VAL A 543 -51.06 -31.74 -31.21
CA VAL A 543 -51.57 -30.65 -30.37
C VAL A 543 -50.47 -29.69 -29.96
N ASN A 544 -49.33 -30.22 -29.50
CA ASN A 544 -48.16 -29.42 -29.08
C ASN A 544 -47.48 -28.74 -30.29
N PHE A 545 -47.36 -29.39 -31.43
CA PHE A 545 -46.87 -28.75 -32.64
C PHE A 545 -47.77 -27.61 -33.11
N ALA A 546 -49.10 -27.78 -33.08
CA ALA A 546 -50.03 -26.72 -33.40
C ALA A 546 -49.88 -25.53 -32.46
N LYS A 547 -49.65 -25.76 -31.14
CA LYS A 547 -49.41 -24.70 -30.18
C LYS A 547 -48.05 -23.99 -30.40
N ALA A 548 -47.01 -24.75 -30.71
CA ALA A 548 -45.71 -24.16 -31.08
C ALA A 548 -45.85 -23.22 -32.30
N LYS A 549 -46.59 -23.65 -33.33
CA LYS A 549 -46.86 -22.85 -34.53
C LYS A 549 -47.65 -21.59 -34.19
N GLU A 550 -48.70 -21.70 -33.37
CA GLU A 550 -49.51 -20.56 -32.88
C GLU A 550 -48.60 -19.52 -32.19
N LEU A 551 -47.58 -19.97 -31.47
CA LEU A 551 -46.62 -19.13 -30.75
C LEU A 551 -45.46 -18.65 -31.64
N GLY A 552 -45.48 -18.92 -32.95
CA GLY A 552 -44.50 -18.39 -33.91
C GLY A 552 -43.27 -19.25 -34.15
N ASP A 553 -43.26 -20.53 -33.75
CA ASP A 553 -42.13 -21.44 -34.07
C ASP A 553 -42.20 -21.87 -35.55
N GLU A 554 -41.38 -21.25 -36.40
CA GLU A 554 -41.35 -21.53 -37.85
C GLU A 554 -40.74 -22.91 -38.18
N VAL A 555 -39.93 -23.47 -37.29
CA VAL A 555 -39.26 -24.75 -37.51
C VAL A 555 -40.20 -25.93 -37.38
N VAL A 556 -41.33 -25.76 -36.69
CA VAL A 556 -42.27 -26.82 -36.36
C VAL A 556 -43.04 -27.36 -37.60
N ASP A 557 -43.13 -26.62 -38.70
CA ASP A 557 -43.90 -27.00 -39.89
C ASP A 557 -43.43 -28.33 -40.50
N GLN A 558 -42.13 -28.59 -40.50
CA GLN A 558 -41.57 -29.86 -40.98
C GLN A 558 -42.02 -31.06 -40.10
N LEU A 559 -42.15 -30.81 -38.78
CA LEU A 559 -42.61 -31.85 -37.83
C LEU A 559 -44.11 -32.12 -38.00
N ILE A 560 -44.90 -31.07 -38.19
CA ILE A 560 -46.34 -31.21 -38.51
C ILE A 560 -46.55 -32.01 -39.79
N GLU A 561 -45.81 -31.71 -40.83
CA GLU A 561 -45.90 -32.44 -42.10
C GLU A 561 -45.52 -33.91 -41.95
N LYS A 562 -44.55 -34.20 -41.11
CA LYS A 562 -44.04 -35.58 -40.93
C LYS A 562 -44.93 -36.45 -40.02
N TYR A 563 -45.48 -35.87 -38.95
CA TYR A 563 -46.12 -36.65 -37.87
C TYR A 563 -47.63 -36.44 -37.73
N CYS A 564 -48.19 -35.42 -38.39
CA CYS A 564 -49.60 -35.04 -38.22
C CYS A 564 -50.48 -35.26 -39.47
N LYS A 565 -50.05 -36.13 -40.36
CA LYS A 565 -50.82 -36.57 -41.52
C LYS A 565 -51.76 -37.71 -41.16
#